data_63e010daa1cac407f947d3b01ee3907d
#
_entry.id   63e010daa1cac407f947d3b01ee3907d
#
_cell.length_a   1.000
_cell.length_b   1.000
_cell.length_c   1.000
_cell.angle_alpha   90.00
_cell.angle_beta   90.00
_cell.angle_gamma   90.00
#
_symmetry.space_group_name_H-M   'P 1'
#
loop_
_entity.id
_entity.type
_entity.pdbx_description
1 polymer ?
#
loop_
_entity_poly.entity_id
_entity_poly.type
_entity_poly.pdbx_seq_one_letter_code
_entity_poly.pdbx_strand_id
1 'polypeptide(L)'
;MLNRNLNEEFETFKRNAADKSISCEIVAGHVVQSVMTGEDGHKLCFLLGTILEDYLMIRKKPDQVLFGPVDFRLNESNIFQPDLAVVEQSEVYRNGVIRASGAEQIPKFIVEVLSDGNEIYDCLDKAVMYGKSGVKEYWLIDLKEEFIYTYSYRNGFDYRRYSFEQNIRSRCYPGFECCISDILWEDGGSLRELALFYRFKKEVYPESAVQLV
;
A
#
# COMPACT_ATOMS: atom_id res chain seq x y z
N MET A 1 -17.14 -4.54 -18.93
CA MET A 1 -16.08 -5.39 -19.52
C MET A 1 -15.08 -4.48 -20.18
N LEU A 2 -13.79 -4.61 -19.85
CA LEU A 2 -12.73 -3.91 -20.60
C LEU A 2 -12.92 -4.17 -22.09
N ASN A 3 -12.70 -3.12 -22.90
CA ASN A 3 -12.65 -3.29 -24.34
C ASN A 3 -11.62 -4.38 -24.65
N ARG A 4 -11.99 -5.36 -25.48
CA ARG A 4 -11.13 -6.52 -25.80
C ARG A 4 -9.74 -6.08 -26.28
N ASN A 5 -9.67 -5.03 -27.07
CA ASN A 5 -8.43 -4.47 -27.57
C ASN A 5 -7.55 -3.90 -26.45
N LEU A 6 -8.13 -3.20 -25.48
CA LEU A 6 -7.40 -2.64 -24.32
C LEU A 6 -6.82 -3.74 -23.44
N ASN A 7 -7.56 -4.81 -23.22
CA ASN A 7 -7.07 -5.95 -22.43
C ASN A 7 -5.92 -6.68 -23.14
N GLU A 8 -6.01 -6.89 -24.45
CA GLU A 8 -4.95 -7.51 -25.26
C GLU A 8 -3.69 -6.62 -25.29
N GLU A 9 -3.85 -5.31 -25.39
CA GLU A 9 -2.78 -4.34 -25.30
C GLU A 9 -2.10 -4.41 -23.92
N PHE A 10 -2.87 -4.32 -22.85
CA PHE A 10 -2.37 -4.40 -21.47
C PHE A 10 -1.56 -5.69 -21.21
N GLU A 11 -2.09 -6.85 -21.56
CA GLU A 11 -1.40 -8.13 -21.39
C GLU A 11 -0.13 -8.21 -22.26
N THR A 12 -0.11 -7.55 -23.41
CA THR A 12 1.07 -7.49 -24.26
C THR A 12 2.15 -6.60 -23.65
N PHE A 13 1.78 -5.46 -23.10
CA PHE A 13 2.70 -4.58 -22.37
C PHE A 13 3.26 -5.26 -21.14
N LYS A 14 2.45 -5.94 -20.33
CA LYS A 14 2.90 -6.69 -19.16
C LYS A 14 3.95 -7.74 -19.51
N ARG A 15 3.73 -8.52 -20.57
CA ARG A 15 4.72 -9.51 -21.02
C ARG A 15 6.05 -8.87 -21.43
N ASN A 16 6.01 -7.72 -22.08
CA ASN A 16 7.20 -7.01 -22.52
C ASN A 16 7.91 -6.26 -21.37
N ALA A 17 7.18 -5.92 -20.31
CA ALA A 17 7.69 -5.17 -19.16
C ALA A 17 8.33 -6.09 -18.09
N ALA A 18 8.00 -7.38 -18.08
CA ALA A 18 8.42 -8.31 -17.03
C ALA A 18 9.95 -8.34 -16.77
N ASP A 19 10.76 -8.05 -17.79
CA ASP A 19 12.23 -8.03 -17.69
C ASP A 19 12.81 -6.63 -17.47
N LYS A 20 11.98 -5.59 -17.28
CA LYS A 20 12.43 -4.19 -17.36
C LYS A 20 12.21 -3.36 -16.10
N SER A 21 11.81 -3.95 -14.98
CA SER A 21 11.42 -3.20 -13.77
C SER A 21 10.39 -2.09 -14.07
N ILE A 22 9.43 -2.41 -14.93
CA ILE A 22 8.37 -1.50 -15.36
C ILE A 22 7.05 -2.02 -14.85
N SER A 23 6.27 -1.17 -14.17
CA SER A 23 4.88 -1.44 -13.88
C SER A 23 3.99 -1.06 -15.07
N CYS A 24 2.90 -1.79 -15.25
CA CYS A 24 1.91 -1.51 -16.28
C CYS A 24 0.54 -1.37 -15.62
N GLU A 25 -0.09 -0.25 -15.85
CA GLU A 25 -1.41 0.07 -15.31
C GLU A 25 -2.38 0.47 -16.42
N ILE A 26 -3.66 0.43 -16.14
CA ILE A 26 -4.68 1.08 -16.99
C ILE A 26 -5.22 2.28 -16.21
N VAL A 27 -5.03 3.47 -16.75
CA VAL A 27 -5.47 4.72 -16.16
C VAL A 27 -6.41 5.42 -17.13
N ALA A 28 -7.65 5.62 -16.71
CA ALA A 28 -8.69 6.25 -17.57
C ALA A 28 -8.85 5.58 -18.96
N GLY A 29 -8.67 4.26 -19.04
CA GLY A 29 -8.78 3.50 -20.28
C GLY A 29 -7.54 3.51 -21.18
N HIS A 30 -6.41 4.00 -20.70
CA HIS A 30 -5.12 3.99 -21.40
C HIS A 30 -4.11 3.12 -20.67
N VAL A 31 -3.29 2.36 -21.40
CA VAL A 31 -2.17 1.63 -20.81
C VAL A 31 -1.06 2.62 -20.51
N VAL A 32 -0.64 2.67 -19.25
CA VAL A 32 0.43 3.53 -18.74
C VAL A 32 1.56 2.63 -18.22
N GLN A 33 2.77 3.00 -18.54
CA GLN A 33 3.99 2.36 -18.00
C GLN A 33 4.71 3.34 -17.10
N SER A 34 5.15 2.85 -15.95
CA SER A 34 6.01 3.59 -15.04
C SER A 34 7.18 2.73 -14.57
N VAL A 35 8.26 3.35 -14.16
CA VAL A 35 9.38 2.64 -13.53
C VAL A 35 8.90 2.14 -12.17
N MET A 36 9.15 0.87 -11.86
CA MET A 36 8.86 0.32 -10.54
C MET A 36 9.67 1.06 -9.47
N THR A 37 9.12 1.15 -8.30
CA THR A 37 9.78 1.67 -7.11
C THR A 37 11.17 1.06 -6.93
N GLY A 38 12.18 1.88 -6.62
CA GLY A 38 13.55 1.43 -6.40
C GLY A 38 13.72 0.59 -5.13
N GLU A 39 14.95 0.11 -4.89
CA GLU A 39 15.28 -0.78 -3.77
C GLU A 39 14.83 -0.21 -2.40
N ASP A 40 15.11 1.08 -2.15
CA ASP A 40 14.74 1.75 -0.90
C ASP A 40 13.22 1.81 -0.70
N GLY A 41 12.48 2.07 -1.76
CA GLY A 41 11.02 2.06 -1.72
C GLY A 41 10.44 0.67 -1.48
N HIS A 42 10.99 -0.37 -2.13
CA HIS A 42 10.60 -1.75 -1.86
C HIS A 42 10.90 -2.16 -0.42
N LYS A 43 12.09 -1.79 0.11
CA LYS A 43 12.46 -2.03 1.49
C LYS A 43 11.49 -1.35 2.45
N LEU A 44 11.18 -0.08 2.21
CA LEU A 44 10.21 0.67 3.03
C LEU A 44 8.84 0.01 3.01
N CYS A 45 8.31 -0.34 1.82
CA CYS A 45 7.01 -1.01 1.69
C CYS A 45 7.00 -2.34 2.43
N PHE A 46 8.08 -3.14 2.33
CA PHE A 46 8.19 -4.41 3.05
C PHE A 46 8.15 -4.21 4.57
N LEU A 47 8.94 -3.28 5.10
CA LEU A 47 8.98 -2.99 6.54
C LEU A 47 7.64 -2.43 7.05
N LEU A 48 7.08 -1.45 6.36
CA LEU A 48 5.78 -0.87 6.69
C LEU A 48 4.66 -1.92 6.64
N GLY A 49 4.68 -2.77 5.61
CA GLY A 49 3.71 -3.86 5.46
C GLY A 49 3.81 -4.88 6.58
N THR A 50 5.03 -5.26 7.00
CA THR A 50 5.25 -6.17 8.13
C THR A 50 4.69 -5.60 9.43
N ILE A 51 4.96 -4.31 9.73
CA ILE A 51 4.40 -3.62 10.91
C ILE A 51 2.87 -3.59 10.85
N LEU A 52 2.31 -3.38 9.68
CA LEU A 52 0.86 -3.37 9.48
C LEU A 52 0.25 -4.76 9.63
N GLU A 53 0.91 -5.82 9.16
CA GLU A 53 0.49 -7.21 9.38
C GLU A 53 0.45 -7.56 10.86
N ASP A 54 1.49 -7.20 11.61
CA ASP A 54 1.52 -7.38 13.06
C ASP A 54 0.37 -6.66 13.76
N TYR A 55 0.11 -5.40 13.37
CA TYR A 55 -1.03 -4.65 13.88
C TYR A 55 -2.36 -5.38 13.58
N LEU A 56 -2.57 -5.83 12.34
CA LEU A 56 -3.78 -6.53 11.93
C LEU A 56 -3.98 -7.82 12.73
N MET A 57 -2.91 -8.59 12.91
CA MET A 57 -2.91 -9.83 13.70
C MET A 57 -3.26 -9.56 15.18
N ILE A 58 -2.59 -8.60 15.82
CA ILE A 58 -2.81 -8.23 17.22
C ILE A 58 -4.24 -7.73 17.44
N ARG A 59 -4.76 -6.93 16.51
CA ARG A 59 -6.14 -6.40 16.57
C ARG A 59 -7.20 -7.38 16.06
N LYS A 60 -6.80 -8.60 15.67
CA LYS A 60 -7.68 -9.64 15.13
C LYS A 60 -8.53 -9.12 13.97
N LYS A 61 -7.93 -8.32 13.08
CA LYS A 61 -8.60 -7.82 11.89
C LYS A 61 -8.61 -8.90 10.82
N PRO A 62 -9.72 -9.08 10.08
CA PRO A 62 -9.81 -10.05 8.99
C PRO A 62 -9.24 -9.48 7.69
N ASP A 63 -8.17 -8.74 7.77
CA ASP A 63 -7.53 -8.06 6.64
C ASP A 63 -6.15 -8.64 6.40
N GLN A 64 -5.66 -8.57 5.17
CA GLN A 64 -4.37 -9.07 4.74
C GLN A 64 -3.60 -7.99 3.98
N VAL A 65 -2.30 -7.89 4.22
CA VAL A 65 -1.38 -7.08 3.45
C VAL A 65 -0.96 -7.84 2.20
N LEU A 66 -0.95 -7.15 1.06
CA LEU A 66 -0.43 -7.62 -0.21
C LEU A 66 0.67 -6.67 -0.67
N PHE A 67 1.80 -7.25 -1.07
CA PHE A 67 2.91 -6.49 -1.64
C PHE A 67 2.84 -6.55 -3.16
N GLY A 68 3.15 -5.44 -3.81
CA GLY A 68 3.20 -5.33 -5.26
C GLY A 68 4.21 -6.28 -5.93
N PRO A 69 4.07 -6.55 -7.23
CA PRO A 69 3.00 -6.06 -8.09
C PRO A 69 1.75 -6.97 -8.05
N VAL A 70 0.62 -6.41 -7.67
CA VAL A 70 -0.70 -7.07 -7.73
C VAL A 70 -1.68 -6.17 -8.46
N ASP A 71 -2.34 -6.69 -9.49
CA ASP A 71 -3.33 -5.93 -10.26
C ASP A 71 -4.64 -5.77 -9.47
N PHE A 72 -5.03 -4.55 -9.23
CA PHE A 72 -6.34 -4.22 -8.69
C PHE A 72 -7.21 -3.56 -9.77
N ARG A 73 -8.23 -4.26 -10.22
CA ARG A 73 -9.23 -3.70 -11.12
C ARG A 73 -10.24 -2.88 -10.30
N LEU A 74 -10.08 -1.57 -10.30
CA LEU A 74 -10.99 -0.68 -9.59
C LEU A 74 -12.32 -0.45 -10.34
N ASN A 75 -12.27 -0.47 -11.68
CA ASN A 75 -13.43 -0.38 -12.57
C ASN A 75 -13.07 -0.80 -14.00
N GLU A 76 -13.96 -0.57 -14.96
CA GLU A 76 -13.75 -0.96 -16.36
C GLU A 76 -12.60 -0.20 -17.06
N SER A 77 -12.17 0.94 -16.53
CA SER A 77 -11.16 1.81 -17.15
C SER A 77 -9.90 1.97 -16.30
N ASN A 78 -9.82 1.32 -15.14
CA ASN A 78 -8.70 1.50 -14.23
C ASN A 78 -8.26 0.18 -13.61
N ILE A 79 -6.99 -0.17 -13.84
CA ILE A 79 -6.26 -1.24 -13.17
C ILE A 79 -4.97 -0.65 -12.64
N PHE A 80 -4.76 -0.72 -11.33
CA PHE A 80 -3.56 -0.20 -10.66
C PHE A 80 -2.74 -1.30 -10.02
N GLN A 81 -1.44 -1.05 -9.89
CA GLN A 81 -0.46 -1.93 -9.23
C GLN A 81 0.21 -1.18 -8.07
N PRO A 82 -0.48 -0.99 -6.94
CA PRO A 82 0.13 -0.31 -5.80
C PRO A 82 1.30 -1.12 -5.22
N ASP A 83 2.28 -0.43 -4.62
CA ASP A 83 3.42 -1.06 -3.94
C ASP A 83 2.99 -1.88 -2.73
N LEU A 84 1.94 -1.43 -2.01
CA LEU A 84 1.34 -2.15 -0.90
C LEU A 84 -0.18 -1.89 -0.86
N ALA A 85 -0.95 -2.95 -0.62
CA ALA A 85 -2.39 -2.85 -0.46
C ALA A 85 -2.89 -3.70 0.71
N VAL A 86 -3.97 -3.28 1.36
CA VAL A 86 -4.66 -4.10 2.37
C VAL A 86 -6.06 -4.41 1.91
N VAL A 87 -6.37 -5.70 1.88
CA VAL A 87 -7.66 -6.26 1.43
C VAL A 87 -8.30 -7.10 2.52
N GLU A 88 -9.58 -7.37 2.40
CA GLU A 88 -10.27 -8.28 3.29
C GLU A 88 -9.94 -9.74 2.96
N GLN A 89 -9.47 -10.49 3.96
CA GLN A 89 -8.97 -11.87 3.79
C GLN A 89 -10.04 -12.85 3.29
N SER A 90 -11.33 -12.62 3.62
CA SER A 90 -12.42 -13.54 3.28
C SER A 90 -12.59 -13.82 1.79
N GLU A 91 -12.04 -12.95 0.93
CA GLU A 91 -12.19 -13.06 -0.53
C GLU A 91 -10.95 -13.60 -1.22
N VAL A 92 -9.77 -13.43 -0.62
CA VAL A 92 -8.49 -13.89 -1.20
C VAL A 92 -8.37 -15.42 -1.20
N TYR A 93 -9.00 -16.09 -0.22
CA TYR A 93 -8.83 -17.53 0.01
C TYR A 93 -9.96 -18.40 -0.53
N ARG A 94 -11.01 -17.87 -1.15
CA ARG A 94 -12.17 -18.70 -1.57
C ARG A 94 -11.86 -19.85 -2.52
N ASN A 95 -10.70 -19.85 -3.22
CA ASN A 95 -10.34 -20.90 -4.18
C ASN A 95 -8.87 -21.34 -4.12
N GLY A 96 -8.13 -21.05 -3.05
CA GLY A 96 -6.74 -21.50 -2.90
C GLY A 96 -5.74 -20.86 -3.87
N VAL A 97 -6.17 -19.89 -4.63
CA VAL A 97 -5.32 -19.17 -5.60
C VAL A 97 -5.50 -17.67 -5.31
N ILE A 98 -4.42 -17.02 -4.89
CA ILE A 98 -4.31 -15.57 -5.08
C ILE A 98 -4.44 -15.41 -6.60
N ARG A 99 -5.58 -14.93 -7.07
CA ARG A 99 -5.70 -14.61 -8.49
C ARG A 99 -4.80 -13.41 -8.74
N ALA A 100 -3.58 -13.68 -9.17
CA ALA A 100 -2.61 -12.70 -9.64
C ALA A 100 -3.09 -11.92 -10.88
N SER A 101 -4.32 -12.16 -11.33
CA SER A 101 -4.93 -11.46 -12.45
C SER A 101 -6.32 -10.97 -12.03
N GLY A 102 -6.40 -9.69 -11.69
CA GLY A 102 -7.66 -8.96 -11.57
C GLY A 102 -8.47 -9.34 -10.33
N ALA A 103 -7.98 -9.00 -9.15
CA ALA A 103 -8.83 -8.99 -7.98
C ALA A 103 -9.94 -7.94 -8.21
N GLU A 104 -11.20 -8.40 -8.27
CA GLU A 104 -12.36 -7.50 -8.27
C GLU A 104 -12.56 -6.85 -6.89
N GLN A 105 -11.55 -6.97 -6.02
CA GLN A 105 -11.55 -6.47 -4.67
C GLN A 105 -10.95 -5.08 -4.62
N ILE A 106 -11.68 -4.16 -4.02
CA ILE A 106 -11.17 -2.81 -3.77
C ILE A 106 -10.39 -2.82 -2.46
N PRO A 107 -9.08 -2.48 -2.47
CA PRO A 107 -8.29 -2.37 -1.26
C PRO A 107 -8.90 -1.36 -0.29
N LYS A 108 -8.82 -1.65 1.00
CA LYS A 108 -9.22 -0.70 2.06
C LYS A 108 -8.17 0.38 2.26
N PHE A 109 -6.90 0.01 2.14
CA PHE A 109 -5.75 0.86 2.37
C PHE A 109 -4.70 0.59 1.29
N ILE A 110 -4.09 1.64 0.78
CA ILE A 110 -3.07 1.58 -0.27
C ILE A 110 -1.88 2.44 0.15
N VAL A 111 -0.68 1.96 -0.15
CA VAL A 111 0.56 2.75 -0.09
C VAL A 111 1.24 2.69 -1.45
N GLU A 112 1.69 3.82 -1.92
CA GLU A 112 2.60 3.95 -3.05
C GLU A 112 3.80 4.80 -2.67
N VAL A 113 4.96 4.44 -3.20
CA VAL A 113 6.20 5.19 -3.07
C VAL A 113 6.51 5.84 -4.41
N LEU A 114 6.72 7.14 -4.41
CA LEU A 114 7.12 7.87 -5.62
C LEU A 114 8.43 7.31 -6.15
N SER A 115 8.41 6.89 -7.41
CA SER A 115 9.61 6.54 -8.16
C SER A 115 10.11 7.74 -8.96
N ASP A 116 11.40 7.73 -9.30
CA ASP A 116 11.99 8.76 -10.15
C ASP A 116 11.24 8.83 -11.50
N GLY A 117 10.79 10.02 -11.85
CA GLY A 117 10.06 10.29 -13.10
C GLY A 117 8.53 10.26 -12.97
N ASN A 118 7.98 9.87 -11.82
CA ASN A 118 6.56 10.06 -11.52
C ASN A 118 6.36 11.43 -10.88
N GLU A 119 5.68 12.31 -11.58
CA GLU A 119 5.36 13.62 -11.03
C GLU A 119 4.25 13.49 -9.97
N ILE A 120 4.35 14.31 -8.93
CA ILE A 120 3.38 14.36 -7.82
C ILE A 120 1.95 14.57 -8.31
N TYR A 121 1.78 15.18 -9.49
CA TYR A 121 0.49 15.41 -10.13
C TYR A 121 -0.18 14.12 -10.59
N ASP A 122 0.57 13.14 -11.13
CA ASP A 122 0.01 11.84 -11.54
C ASP A 122 -0.51 11.07 -10.32
N CYS A 123 0.14 11.29 -9.18
CA CYS A 123 -0.26 10.68 -7.92
C CYS A 123 -1.51 11.31 -7.29
N LEU A 124 -1.77 12.59 -7.55
CA LEU A 124 -3.01 13.24 -7.13
C LEU A 124 -4.21 12.71 -7.93
N ASP A 125 -4.03 12.43 -9.22
CA ASP A 125 -5.08 11.81 -10.04
C ASP A 125 -5.39 10.39 -9.55
N LYS A 126 -4.38 9.59 -9.19
CA LYS A 126 -4.56 8.29 -8.55
C LYS A 126 -5.32 8.43 -7.21
N ALA A 127 -4.99 9.42 -6.38
CA ALA A 127 -5.72 9.66 -5.13
C ALA A 127 -7.22 9.88 -5.36
N VAL A 128 -7.59 10.68 -6.36
CA VAL A 128 -9.00 10.89 -6.73
C VAL A 128 -9.65 9.60 -7.21
N MET A 129 -8.96 8.80 -8.02
CA MET A 129 -9.48 7.55 -8.56
C MET A 129 -9.66 6.49 -7.47
N TYR A 130 -8.70 6.35 -6.54
CA TYR A 130 -8.81 5.47 -5.39
C TYR A 130 -10.03 5.82 -4.52
N GLY A 131 -10.20 7.10 -4.20
CA GLY A 131 -11.34 7.54 -3.40
C GLY A 131 -12.70 7.27 -4.08
N LYS A 132 -12.82 7.55 -5.38
CA LYS A 132 -14.04 7.26 -6.16
C LYS A 132 -14.31 5.75 -6.26
N SER A 133 -13.29 4.92 -6.21
CA SER A 133 -13.41 3.46 -6.30
C SER A 133 -13.75 2.81 -4.96
N GLY A 134 -13.73 3.54 -3.85
CA GLY A 134 -14.10 3.03 -2.53
C GLY A 134 -12.94 2.66 -1.61
N VAL A 135 -11.69 2.93 -1.99
CA VAL A 135 -10.53 2.90 -1.09
C VAL A 135 -10.82 3.79 0.12
N LYS A 136 -10.44 3.36 1.31
CA LYS A 136 -10.71 4.12 2.55
C LYS A 136 -9.60 5.08 2.90
N GLU A 137 -8.36 4.71 2.59
CA GLU A 137 -7.18 5.52 2.86
C GLU A 137 -6.07 5.19 1.87
N TYR A 138 -5.35 6.20 1.45
CA TYR A 138 -4.20 6.12 0.55
C TYR A 138 -3.03 6.92 1.11
N TRP A 139 -1.85 6.34 1.14
CA TRP A 139 -0.60 6.99 1.51
C TRP A 139 0.32 7.04 0.30
N LEU A 140 0.81 8.22 0.00
CA LEU A 140 1.84 8.46 -1.00
C LEU A 140 3.11 8.91 -0.29
N ILE A 141 4.20 8.18 -0.48
CA ILE A 141 5.48 8.42 0.17
C ILE A 141 6.46 8.96 -0.85
N ASP A 142 6.98 10.14 -0.59
CA ASP A 142 8.02 10.80 -1.37
C ASP A 142 9.36 10.66 -0.64
N LEU A 143 10.19 9.70 -1.08
CA LEU A 143 11.50 9.44 -0.47
C LEU A 143 12.49 10.58 -0.71
N LYS A 144 12.35 11.29 -1.81
CA LYS A 144 13.26 12.36 -2.20
C LYS A 144 13.05 13.63 -1.38
N GLU A 145 11.79 14.00 -1.20
CA GLU A 145 11.39 15.19 -0.45
C GLU A 145 11.15 14.90 1.04
N GLU A 146 11.23 13.61 1.44
CA GLU A 146 11.01 13.12 2.82
C GLU A 146 9.63 13.51 3.39
N PHE A 147 8.60 13.37 2.55
CA PHE A 147 7.21 13.64 2.93
C PHE A 147 6.28 12.47 2.65
N ILE A 148 5.21 12.43 3.42
CA ILE A 148 4.08 11.53 3.21
C ILE A 148 2.83 12.34 3.05
N TYR A 149 2.08 11.98 2.03
CA TYR A 149 0.75 12.53 1.75
C TYR A 149 -0.28 11.47 2.07
N THR A 150 -1.19 11.76 3.00
CA THR A 150 -2.26 10.84 3.37
C THR A 150 -3.60 11.37 2.89
N TYR A 151 -4.37 10.51 2.25
CA TYR A 151 -5.70 10.78 1.74
C TYR A 151 -6.69 9.84 2.42
N SER A 152 -7.68 10.37 3.12
CA SER A 152 -8.73 9.59 3.76
C SER A 152 -10.08 9.95 3.16
N TYR A 153 -10.89 8.91 2.87
CA TYR A 153 -12.17 9.04 2.20
C TYR A 153 -13.36 8.63 3.08
N ARG A 154 -13.10 8.29 4.34
CA ARG A 154 -14.11 7.67 5.21
C ARG A 154 -15.28 8.58 5.56
N ASN A 155 -15.01 9.87 5.81
CA ASN A 155 -16.02 10.87 6.22
C ASN A 155 -15.90 12.13 5.35
N GLY A 156 -15.80 11.95 4.03
CA GLY A 156 -15.41 12.99 3.10
C GLY A 156 -13.91 12.90 2.77
N PHE A 157 -13.44 13.87 2.03
CA PHE A 157 -12.02 13.94 1.63
C PHE A 157 -11.22 14.68 2.71
N ASP A 158 -10.23 14.01 3.31
CA ASP A 158 -9.27 14.61 4.25
C ASP A 158 -7.85 14.35 3.71
N TYR A 159 -7.09 15.40 3.54
CA TYR A 159 -5.72 15.38 3.07
C TYR A 159 -4.79 15.91 4.14
N ARG A 160 -3.66 15.24 4.35
CA ARG A 160 -2.60 15.69 5.24
C ARG A 160 -1.23 15.39 4.66
N ARG A 161 -0.26 16.22 5.03
CA ARG A 161 1.15 16.05 4.73
C ARG A 161 1.92 15.93 6.03
N TYR A 162 2.84 14.97 6.09
CA TYR A 162 3.72 14.72 7.23
C TYR A 162 5.16 14.67 6.75
N SER A 163 6.12 15.16 7.58
CA SER A 163 7.53 14.83 7.38
C SER A 163 7.82 13.42 7.92
N PHE A 164 8.97 12.86 7.56
CA PHE A 164 9.35 11.51 7.99
C PHE A 164 9.52 11.36 9.50
N GLU A 165 9.84 12.44 10.23
CA GLU A 165 9.97 12.45 11.70
C GLU A 165 8.62 12.53 12.43
N GLN A 166 7.54 12.77 11.74
CA GLN A 166 6.23 12.88 12.36
C GLN A 166 5.53 11.52 12.48
N ASN A 167 4.82 11.32 13.59
CA ASN A 167 3.93 10.17 13.72
C ASN A 167 2.69 10.32 12.83
N ILE A 168 2.52 9.37 11.94
CA ILE A 168 1.38 9.27 11.04
C ILE A 168 0.38 8.31 11.66
N ARG A 169 -0.89 8.70 11.67
CA ARG A 169 -1.99 7.88 12.19
C ARG A 169 -2.95 7.51 11.10
N SER A 170 -3.15 6.20 10.90
CA SER A 170 -4.14 5.71 9.96
C SER A 170 -5.56 6.03 10.45
N ARG A 171 -6.38 6.49 9.52
CA ARG A 171 -7.81 6.67 9.69
C ARG A 171 -8.60 5.40 9.41
N CYS A 172 -8.09 4.57 8.52
CA CYS A 172 -8.67 3.27 8.19
C CYS A 172 -8.46 2.27 9.33
N TYR A 173 -7.31 2.33 9.98
CA TYR A 173 -6.88 1.43 11.04
C TYR A 173 -6.61 2.20 12.35
N PRO A 174 -7.65 2.52 13.15
CA PRO A 174 -7.49 3.29 14.39
C PRO A 174 -6.55 2.61 15.38
N GLY A 175 -5.51 3.33 15.80
CA GLY A 175 -4.42 2.81 16.65
C GLY A 175 -3.23 2.28 15.87
N PHE A 176 -3.28 2.21 14.53
CA PHE A 176 -2.09 2.06 13.72
C PHE A 176 -1.44 3.42 13.53
N GLU A 177 -0.21 3.56 14.01
CA GLU A 177 0.63 4.74 13.82
C GLU A 177 2.08 4.33 13.60
N CYS A 178 2.80 5.09 12.79
CA CYS A 178 4.21 4.88 12.51
C CYS A 178 4.91 6.22 12.20
N CYS A 179 6.23 6.19 12.29
CA CYS A 179 7.12 7.25 11.87
C CYS A 179 8.09 6.67 10.84
N ILE A 180 8.22 7.30 9.66
CA ILE A 180 9.01 6.72 8.57
C ILE A 180 10.50 6.76 8.88
N SER A 181 11.00 7.82 9.50
CA SER A 181 12.40 7.88 9.95
C SER A 181 12.75 6.74 10.90
N ASP A 182 11.79 6.25 11.69
CA ASP A 182 11.99 5.10 12.56
C ASP A 182 12.09 3.78 11.77
N ILE A 183 11.43 3.68 10.62
CA ILE A 183 11.44 2.50 9.76
C ILE A 183 12.71 2.44 8.90
N LEU A 184 13.18 3.58 8.40
CA LEU A 184 14.29 3.67 7.43
C LEU A 184 15.68 3.73 8.05
N TRP A 185 15.84 3.78 9.36
CA TRP A 185 17.16 3.98 9.96
C TRP A 185 18.13 2.81 9.74
N GLU A 186 19.33 3.14 9.20
CA GLU A 186 20.29 2.17 8.70
C GLU A 186 21.03 1.37 9.78
N ASP A 187 21.22 1.94 11.00
CA ASP A 187 22.14 1.37 12.00
C ASP A 187 21.53 0.36 12.98
N GLY A 188 20.27 -0.03 12.79
CA GLY A 188 19.63 -0.93 13.76
C GLY A 188 18.26 -1.46 13.36
N GLY A 189 18.02 -1.67 12.08
CA GLY A 189 16.71 -2.09 11.53
C GLY A 189 16.01 -3.16 12.38
N SER A 190 16.73 -4.21 12.79
CA SER A 190 16.16 -5.30 13.59
C SER A 190 15.76 -4.89 15.03
N LEU A 191 16.50 -3.95 15.64
CA LEU A 191 16.20 -3.51 17.01
C LEU A 191 15.06 -2.50 17.07
N ARG A 192 14.87 -1.70 16.01
CA ARG A 192 13.74 -0.77 15.92
C ARG A 192 12.46 -1.44 15.46
N GLU A 193 12.53 -2.40 14.57
CA GLU A 193 11.42 -3.31 14.28
C GLU A 193 10.92 -3.97 15.55
N LEU A 194 11.82 -4.48 16.39
CA LEU A 194 11.51 -4.96 17.74
C LEU A 194 10.93 -3.86 18.64
N ALA A 195 11.46 -2.63 18.61
CA ALA A 195 10.96 -1.53 19.43
C ALA A 195 9.54 -1.08 19.00
N LEU A 196 9.25 -1.00 17.68
CA LEU A 196 7.91 -0.76 17.19
C LEU A 196 6.97 -1.91 17.55
N PHE A 197 7.39 -3.16 17.37
CA PHE A 197 6.67 -4.35 17.80
C PHE A 197 6.38 -4.32 19.32
N TYR A 198 7.38 -3.96 20.15
CA TYR A 198 7.20 -3.82 21.58
C TYR A 198 6.30 -2.64 21.96
N ARG A 199 6.31 -1.53 21.22
CA ARG A 199 5.40 -0.40 21.43
C ARG A 199 3.96 -0.81 21.20
N PHE A 200 3.65 -1.49 20.11
CA PHE A 200 2.33 -2.07 19.85
C PHE A 200 1.96 -3.15 20.88
N LYS A 201 2.92 -4.00 21.26
CA LYS A 201 2.71 -5.01 22.30
C LYS A 201 2.37 -4.39 23.65
N LYS A 202 3.08 -3.32 24.05
CA LYS A 202 2.87 -2.64 25.34
C LYS A 202 1.50 -1.99 25.44
N GLU A 203 0.97 -1.46 24.35
CA GLU A 203 -0.39 -0.90 24.30
C GLU A 203 -1.49 -1.96 24.29
N VAL A 204 -1.23 -3.11 23.69
CA VAL A 204 -2.21 -4.20 23.54
C VAL A 204 -2.15 -5.21 24.69
N TYR A 205 -0.94 -5.43 25.23
CA TYR A 205 -0.68 -6.31 26.36
C TYR A 205 0.05 -5.50 27.45
N PRO A 206 -0.66 -4.87 28.40
CA PRO A 206 -0.02 -4.22 29.54
C PRO A 206 0.87 -5.21 30.28
N GLU A 207 1.97 -4.73 30.88
CA GLU A 207 3.04 -5.55 31.49
C GLU A 207 2.57 -6.69 32.43
N SER A 208 1.35 -6.58 32.95
CA SER A 208 0.73 -7.65 33.74
C SER A 208 0.36 -8.91 32.93
N ALA A 209 0.36 -8.86 31.60
CA ALA A 209 0.03 -9.99 30.73
C ALA A 209 1.27 -10.71 30.16
N VAL A 210 2.47 -10.16 30.32
CA VAL A 210 3.72 -10.69 29.73
C VAL A 210 4.45 -11.66 30.67
N GLN A 211 3.97 -11.87 31.91
CA GLN A 211 4.58 -12.79 32.88
C GLN A 211 4.15 -14.26 32.74
N LEU A 212 3.47 -14.65 31.66
CA LEU A 212 2.94 -16.01 31.47
C LEU A 212 3.33 -16.61 30.09
N VAL A 213 4.61 -16.53 29.71
CA VAL A 213 5.21 -17.48 28.74
C VAL A 213 6.68 -17.69 29.08
#